data_04db920122beaaf27dc4b8409471f60b
#
_entry.id   04db920122beaaf27dc4b8409471f60b
#
_cell.length_a   1.000
_cell.length_b   1.000
_cell.length_c   1.000
_cell.angle_alpha   90.00
_cell.angle_beta   90.00
_cell.angle_gamma   90.00
#
_symmetry.space_group_name_H-M   'P 1'
#
loop_
_entity.id
_entity.type
_entity.pdbx_description
1 polymer ?
#
loop_
_entity_poly.entity_id
_entity_poly.type
_entity_poly.pdbx_seq_one_letter_code
_entity_poly.pdbx_strand_id
1 'polypeptide(L)'
;MKKTKIVCTIGPSTDDENIMRELMKNGMDVARFNFSHSDHSVHKARFETVCKLREELGVNIATLLDTKGPEVRLKNFKDHKPVTIKDGDTFTLTTREVEGDETICSITFPQLPKDVSVGTRILINDGNIELKALRVDSTDIVCEVIHGGVVSDHKGINVPDVNLSMPYISDADMADLEFGAKMGFDYIAASFVRTGADVIYLRKFTQSLGWFNPRIIAKIENAQGVANIDEILDAADGIMVARGDMGVEIPFEQIPAIQKELIRKAYNAGKNVITATQMLESMITNARPTRAEITDVANAIYDGSSAIMLSGETAAGKYPVEAVKTMSLIAETTEKDIDYISRFKKRADERNSSITDAISHATVTTAHDLNAVAILTVTKGGTTARTLSKFRPNCPIIALTTDDTTYHQLSLSWGIRAGVIEEKTNTDELIRHALERSVELGYLKKGDLVVITAGVPLGMSGTTNLLKVERA
;
A
#
# COMPACT_ATOMS: atom_id res chain seq x y z
N MET A 1 6.21 7.37 20.24
CA MET A 1 5.32 7.53 19.07
C MET A 1 5.98 6.89 17.88
N LYS A 2 5.28 5.98 17.20
CA LYS A 2 5.76 5.30 15.98
C LYS A 2 5.88 6.28 14.81
N LYS A 3 6.90 6.09 13.98
CA LYS A 3 7.13 6.81 12.71
C LYS A 3 6.61 5.99 11.52
N THR A 4 6.78 4.65 11.58
CA THR A 4 6.22 3.70 10.60
C THR A 4 4.71 3.67 10.70
N LYS A 5 4.02 3.73 9.57
CA LYS A 5 2.57 3.79 9.51
C LYS A 5 1.94 2.40 9.50
N ILE A 6 0.69 2.30 9.93
CA ILE A 6 -0.05 1.04 9.95
C ILE A 6 -1.28 1.17 9.07
N VAL A 7 -1.36 0.27 8.08
CA VAL A 7 -2.53 0.09 7.22
C VAL A 7 -3.35 -1.06 7.79
N CYS A 8 -4.65 -0.82 8.06
CA CYS A 8 -5.57 -1.84 8.56
C CYS A 8 -6.65 -2.12 7.51
N THR A 9 -6.83 -3.38 7.16
CA THR A 9 -7.93 -3.78 6.29
C THR A 9 -9.24 -3.79 7.05
N ILE A 10 -10.23 -3.09 6.51
CA ILE A 10 -11.58 -2.98 7.08
C ILE A 10 -12.43 -4.14 6.59
N GLY A 11 -13.14 -4.78 7.49
CA GLY A 11 -13.95 -5.96 7.19
C GLY A 11 -14.95 -6.28 8.31
N PRO A 12 -15.56 -7.46 8.31
CA PRO A 12 -16.61 -7.83 9.28
C PRO A 12 -16.20 -7.64 10.75
N SER A 13 -14.93 -7.89 11.09
CA SER A 13 -14.45 -7.72 12.48
C SER A 13 -14.33 -6.26 12.92
N THR A 14 -14.46 -5.32 12.01
CA THR A 14 -14.34 -3.88 12.26
C THR A 14 -15.66 -3.11 12.00
N ASP A 15 -16.76 -3.82 11.76
CA ASP A 15 -18.08 -3.20 11.52
C ASP A 15 -18.66 -2.55 12.79
N ASP A 16 -18.21 -2.95 13.99
CA ASP A 16 -18.55 -2.26 15.26
C ASP A 16 -17.76 -0.95 15.37
N GLU A 17 -18.49 0.18 15.51
CA GLU A 17 -17.88 1.52 15.66
C GLU A 17 -16.92 1.60 16.85
N ASN A 18 -17.15 0.86 17.95
CA ASN A 18 -16.25 0.86 19.09
C ASN A 18 -14.92 0.19 18.75
N ILE A 19 -14.96 -0.92 18.02
CA ILE A 19 -13.75 -1.59 17.54
C ILE A 19 -13.00 -0.66 16.59
N MET A 20 -13.69 -0.07 15.61
CA MET A 20 -13.08 0.89 14.68
C MET A 20 -12.42 2.07 15.40
N ARG A 21 -13.10 2.64 16.41
CA ARG A 21 -12.58 3.71 17.28
C ARG A 21 -11.30 3.28 17.99
N GLU A 22 -11.28 2.06 18.52
CA GLU A 22 -10.10 1.53 19.19
C GLU A 22 -8.95 1.25 18.21
N LEU A 23 -9.19 0.82 16.96
CA LEU A 23 -8.12 0.72 15.96
C LEU A 23 -7.46 2.08 15.71
N MET A 24 -8.28 3.14 15.50
CA MET A 24 -7.78 4.51 15.28
C MET A 24 -6.94 5.01 16.45
N LYS A 25 -7.41 4.81 17.69
CA LYS A 25 -6.68 5.23 18.90
C LYS A 25 -5.38 4.46 19.14
N ASN A 26 -5.31 3.21 18.69
CA ASN A 26 -4.17 2.32 18.97
C ASN A 26 -3.16 2.25 17.82
N GLY A 27 -3.33 3.06 16.77
CA GLY A 27 -2.26 3.27 15.81
C GLY A 27 -2.57 2.99 14.35
N MET A 28 -3.83 2.76 13.97
CA MET A 28 -4.22 2.76 12.57
C MET A 28 -3.97 4.14 11.95
N ASP A 29 -3.26 4.20 10.84
CA ASP A 29 -3.01 5.41 10.06
C ASP A 29 -3.80 5.41 8.73
N VAL A 30 -4.09 4.22 8.17
CA VAL A 30 -4.82 4.07 6.91
C VAL A 30 -5.85 2.96 7.02
N ALA A 31 -7.07 3.24 6.61
CA ALA A 31 -8.14 2.27 6.45
C ALA A 31 -8.16 1.74 5.01
N ARG A 32 -7.84 0.44 4.81
CA ARG A 32 -7.84 -0.22 3.51
C ARG A 32 -9.16 -0.93 3.27
N PHE A 33 -9.77 -0.69 2.12
CA PHE A 33 -11.00 -1.32 1.64
C PHE A 33 -10.66 -2.25 0.48
N ASN A 34 -10.80 -3.56 0.68
CA ASN A 34 -10.50 -4.56 -0.34
C ASN A 34 -11.72 -4.84 -1.20
N PHE A 35 -11.74 -4.34 -2.42
CA PHE A 35 -12.84 -4.47 -3.37
C PHE A 35 -12.95 -5.85 -4.02
N SER A 36 -12.03 -6.77 -3.74
CA SER A 36 -12.19 -8.19 -4.06
C SER A 36 -13.30 -8.86 -3.24
N HIS A 37 -13.73 -8.21 -2.14
CA HIS A 37 -14.75 -8.70 -1.22
C HIS A 37 -15.80 -7.62 -0.96
N SER A 38 -17.02 -8.05 -0.67
CA SER A 38 -18.18 -7.18 -0.39
C SER A 38 -18.64 -6.38 -1.61
N ASP A 39 -19.80 -5.78 -1.50
CA ASP A 39 -20.36 -4.89 -2.52
C ASP A 39 -20.20 -3.40 -2.15
N HIS A 40 -20.54 -2.52 -3.08
CA HIS A 40 -20.44 -1.08 -2.90
C HIS A 40 -21.25 -0.54 -1.73
N SER A 41 -22.40 -1.15 -1.39
CA SER A 41 -23.24 -0.70 -0.28
C SER A 41 -22.57 -0.91 1.07
N VAL A 42 -21.92 -2.06 1.24
CA VAL A 42 -21.14 -2.40 2.43
C VAL A 42 -19.89 -1.50 2.53
N HIS A 43 -19.17 -1.31 1.43
CA HIS A 43 -18.02 -0.40 1.41
C HIS A 43 -18.41 1.04 1.74
N LYS A 44 -19.57 1.50 1.24
CA LYS A 44 -20.10 2.84 1.56
C LYS A 44 -20.33 3.02 3.05
N ALA A 45 -21.03 2.09 3.69
CA ALA A 45 -21.34 2.17 5.13
C ALA A 45 -20.05 2.19 5.98
N ARG A 46 -19.06 1.32 5.65
CA ARG A 46 -17.75 1.30 6.32
C ARG A 46 -16.96 2.60 6.11
N PHE A 47 -16.97 3.13 4.87
CA PHE A 47 -16.31 4.38 4.55
C PHE A 47 -16.90 5.56 5.34
N GLU A 48 -18.22 5.67 5.38
CA GLU A 48 -18.92 6.71 6.15
C GLU A 48 -18.62 6.60 7.65
N THR A 49 -18.54 5.38 8.19
CA THR A 49 -18.12 5.15 9.59
C THR A 49 -16.69 5.61 9.84
N VAL A 50 -15.74 5.28 8.96
CA VAL A 50 -14.33 5.75 9.08
C VAL A 50 -14.26 7.27 9.04
N CYS A 51 -14.94 7.92 8.08
CA CYS A 51 -14.95 9.37 7.98
C CYS A 51 -15.56 10.04 9.22
N LYS A 52 -16.72 9.58 9.69
CA LYS A 52 -17.36 10.06 10.92
C LYS A 52 -16.41 9.97 12.13
N LEU A 53 -15.79 8.80 12.33
CA LEU A 53 -14.97 8.56 13.52
C LEU A 53 -13.65 9.33 13.48
N ARG A 54 -13.01 9.49 12.31
CA ARG A 54 -11.79 10.30 12.22
C ARG A 54 -12.03 11.78 12.53
N GLU A 55 -13.20 12.32 12.14
CA GLU A 55 -13.63 13.68 12.47
C GLU A 55 -13.90 13.82 13.97
N GLU A 56 -14.71 12.92 14.56
CA GLU A 56 -15.03 12.92 15.99
C GLU A 56 -13.78 12.83 16.87
N LEU A 57 -12.78 12.04 16.47
CA LEU A 57 -11.55 11.85 17.21
C LEU A 57 -10.48 12.91 16.90
N GLY A 58 -10.66 13.71 15.86
CA GLY A 58 -9.66 14.68 15.40
C GLY A 58 -8.37 14.01 14.94
N VAL A 59 -8.44 12.80 14.36
CA VAL A 59 -7.28 12.02 13.93
C VAL A 59 -7.15 11.99 12.41
N ASN A 60 -5.89 11.97 11.95
CA ASN A 60 -5.58 11.87 10.53
C ASN A 60 -5.54 10.41 10.07
N ILE A 61 -6.62 9.93 9.49
CA ILE A 61 -6.73 8.59 8.91
C ILE A 61 -7.04 8.72 7.42
N ALA A 62 -6.21 8.14 6.54
CA ALA A 62 -6.50 8.07 5.13
C ALA A 62 -7.36 6.85 4.78
N THR A 63 -8.07 6.94 3.66
CA THR A 63 -8.84 5.85 3.06
C THR A 63 -8.12 5.33 1.81
N LEU A 64 -8.00 4.01 1.67
CA LEU A 64 -7.32 3.35 0.58
C LEU A 64 -8.24 2.32 -0.08
N LEU A 65 -8.59 2.56 -1.35
CA LEU A 65 -9.32 1.64 -2.21
C LEU A 65 -8.33 0.64 -2.82
N ASP A 66 -8.48 -0.64 -2.55
CA ASP A 66 -7.64 -1.70 -3.11
C ASP A 66 -8.43 -2.43 -4.20
N THR A 67 -8.00 -2.28 -5.46
CA THR A 67 -8.69 -2.81 -6.64
C THR A 67 -8.57 -4.33 -6.71
N LYS A 68 -9.50 -4.96 -7.41
CA LYS A 68 -9.46 -6.39 -7.66
C LYS A 68 -8.33 -6.78 -8.63
N GLY A 69 -8.16 -5.96 -9.66
CA GLY A 69 -7.17 -6.19 -10.71
C GLY A 69 -7.56 -7.25 -11.75
N PRO A 70 -6.73 -7.42 -12.77
CA PRO A 70 -6.97 -8.39 -13.84
C PRO A 70 -6.66 -9.81 -13.34
N GLU A 71 -7.70 -10.60 -13.09
CA GLU A 71 -7.59 -11.98 -12.64
C GLU A 71 -8.17 -12.96 -13.65
N VAL A 72 -7.50 -14.09 -13.86
CA VAL A 72 -8.04 -15.25 -14.54
C VAL A 72 -8.65 -16.18 -13.48
N ARG A 73 -9.87 -16.65 -13.71
CA ARG A 73 -10.57 -17.55 -12.78
C ARG A 73 -11.21 -18.74 -13.51
N LEU A 74 -11.37 -19.83 -12.78
CA LEU A 74 -12.28 -20.89 -13.19
C LEU A 74 -13.71 -20.38 -13.12
N LYS A 75 -14.60 -20.91 -13.99
CA LYS A 75 -16.04 -20.67 -13.92
C LYS A 75 -16.71 -21.71 -13.00
N ASN A 76 -18.02 -21.94 -13.20
CA ASN A 76 -18.81 -22.81 -12.33
C ASN A 76 -18.57 -24.30 -12.61
N PHE A 77 -18.55 -25.06 -11.56
CA PHE A 77 -18.64 -26.53 -11.60
C PHE A 77 -20.09 -26.98 -11.54
N LYS A 78 -20.32 -28.22 -11.97
CA LYS A 78 -21.64 -28.85 -11.96
C LYS A 78 -22.24 -28.84 -10.56
N ASP A 79 -23.49 -28.41 -10.45
CA ASP A 79 -24.23 -28.28 -9.18
C ASP A 79 -23.51 -27.38 -8.15
N HIS A 80 -22.54 -26.57 -8.54
CA HIS A 80 -21.67 -25.77 -7.65
C HIS A 80 -20.91 -26.62 -6.60
N LYS A 81 -20.61 -27.87 -6.95
CA LYS A 81 -19.91 -28.78 -6.05
C LYS A 81 -18.40 -28.80 -6.36
N PRO A 82 -17.55 -28.78 -5.31
CA PRO A 82 -16.12 -28.95 -5.51
C PRO A 82 -15.83 -30.38 -6.04
N VAL A 83 -14.82 -30.49 -6.90
CA VAL A 83 -14.30 -31.75 -7.43
C VAL A 83 -12.87 -31.96 -6.99
N THR A 84 -12.41 -33.21 -6.98
CA THR A 84 -11.02 -33.54 -6.65
C THR A 84 -10.32 -34.06 -7.91
N ILE A 85 -9.22 -33.41 -8.28
CA ILE A 85 -8.31 -33.87 -9.33
C ILE A 85 -7.03 -34.41 -8.68
N LYS A 86 -6.45 -35.47 -9.25
CA LYS A 86 -5.31 -36.19 -8.66
C LYS A 86 -4.05 -35.99 -9.50
N ASP A 87 -2.91 -36.18 -8.87
CA ASP A 87 -1.61 -36.18 -9.56
C ASP A 87 -1.62 -37.18 -10.71
N GLY A 88 -1.16 -36.76 -11.89
CA GLY A 88 -1.16 -37.55 -13.11
C GLY A 88 -2.47 -37.54 -13.92
N ASP A 89 -3.55 -36.99 -13.38
CA ASP A 89 -4.80 -36.84 -14.13
C ASP A 89 -4.60 -35.83 -15.29
N THR A 90 -5.51 -35.90 -16.28
CA THR A 90 -5.62 -34.89 -17.33
C THR A 90 -6.76 -33.95 -16.99
N PHE A 91 -6.47 -32.64 -16.91
CA PHE A 91 -7.45 -31.59 -16.69
C PHE A 91 -7.40 -30.52 -17.80
N THR A 92 -8.53 -30.15 -18.36
CA THR A 92 -8.61 -29.21 -19.47
C THR A 92 -9.18 -27.87 -19.00
N LEU A 93 -8.42 -26.80 -19.22
CA LEU A 93 -8.92 -25.42 -19.12
C LEU A 93 -9.47 -25.00 -20.50
N THR A 94 -10.71 -24.55 -20.56
CA THR A 94 -11.37 -24.23 -21.84
C THR A 94 -12.01 -22.86 -21.84
N THR A 95 -11.99 -22.21 -23.02
CA THR A 95 -12.72 -20.94 -23.25
C THR A 95 -14.18 -21.19 -23.67
N ARG A 96 -14.55 -22.44 -23.95
CA ARG A 96 -15.93 -22.83 -24.24
C ARG A 96 -16.76 -22.77 -22.95
N GLU A 97 -18.05 -22.49 -23.09
CA GLU A 97 -18.98 -22.53 -21.95
C GLU A 97 -19.37 -23.98 -21.64
N VAL A 98 -18.79 -24.53 -20.57
CA VAL A 98 -19.11 -25.85 -20.05
C VAL A 98 -19.28 -25.77 -18.53
N GLU A 99 -20.13 -26.62 -17.98
CA GLU A 99 -20.12 -26.88 -16.53
C GLU A 99 -18.89 -27.73 -16.20
N GLY A 100 -18.09 -27.25 -15.22
CA GLY A 100 -16.86 -27.94 -14.84
C GLY A 100 -17.11 -29.28 -14.14
N ASP A 101 -16.19 -30.20 -14.35
CA ASP A 101 -16.14 -31.49 -13.67
C ASP A 101 -14.66 -31.86 -13.36
N GLU A 102 -14.37 -33.11 -13.01
CA GLU A 102 -13.02 -33.60 -12.72
C GLU A 102 -12.08 -33.63 -13.94
N THR A 103 -12.54 -33.32 -15.14
CA THR A 103 -11.76 -33.42 -16.39
C THR A 103 -11.62 -32.09 -17.13
N ILE A 104 -12.54 -31.16 -16.93
CA ILE A 104 -12.60 -29.89 -17.69
C ILE A 104 -13.27 -28.79 -16.88
N CYS A 105 -12.82 -27.55 -17.06
CA CYS A 105 -13.53 -26.37 -16.57
C CYS A 105 -13.34 -25.17 -17.48
N SER A 106 -14.41 -24.35 -17.62
CA SER A 106 -14.35 -23.07 -18.31
C SER A 106 -13.54 -22.04 -17.52
N ILE A 107 -12.90 -21.12 -18.25
CA ILE A 107 -12.11 -20.01 -17.68
C ILE A 107 -12.71 -18.65 -18.06
N THR A 108 -12.40 -17.62 -17.26
CA THR A 108 -12.92 -16.26 -17.47
C THR A 108 -12.19 -15.49 -18.57
N PHE A 109 -10.94 -15.84 -18.91
CA PHE A 109 -10.11 -15.11 -19.86
C PHE A 109 -9.99 -15.86 -21.21
N PRO A 110 -10.74 -15.42 -22.27
CA PRO A 110 -10.81 -16.15 -23.53
C PRO A 110 -9.51 -16.17 -24.35
N GLN A 111 -8.56 -15.27 -24.06
CA GLN A 111 -7.29 -15.20 -24.79
C GLN A 111 -6.19 -16.07 -24.16
N LEU A 112 -6.41 -16.67 -22.99
CA LEU A 112 -5.41 -17.48 -22.30
C LEU A 112 -4.74 -18.55 -23.19
N PRO A 113 -5.47 -19.29 -24.05
CA PRO A 113 -4.84 -20.27 -24.95
C PRO A 113 -3.86 -19.66 -25.96
N LYS A 114 -3.94 -18.35 -26.25
CA LYS A 114 -2.98 -17.65 -27.14
C LYS A 114 -1.74 -17.18 -26.40
N ASP A 115 -1.84 -16.97 -25.10
CA ASP A 115 -0.75 -16.44 -24.27
C ASP A 115 0.15 -17.56 -23.71
N VAL A 116 -0.37 -18.81 -23.64
CA VAL A 116 0.35 -19.96 -23.09
C VAL A 116 0.89 -20.89 -24.21
N SER A 117 1.87 -21.69 -23.88
CA SER A 117 2.48 -22.69 -24.77
C SER A 117 2.58 -24.05 -24.08
N VAL A 118 2.90 -25.08 -24.85
CA VAL A 118 3.19 -26.40 -24.29
C VAL A 118 4.36 -26.30 -23.30
N GLY A 119 4.19 -26.90 -22.12
CA GLY A 119 5.13 -26.85 -21.03
C GLY A 119 4.89 -25.72 -20.02
N THR A 120 3.99 -24.76 -20.33
CA THR A 120 3.64 -23.68 -19.40
C THR A 120 3.10 -24.27 -18.09
N ARG A 121 3.59 -23.76 -16.97
CA ARG A 121 3.12 -24.02 -15.61
C ARG A 121 1.90 -23.16 -15.33
N ILE A 122 0.82 -23.77 -14.81
CA ILE A 122 -0.42 -23.09 -14.47
C ILE A 122 -0.78 -23.47 -13.03
N LEU A 123 -1.05 -22.47 -12.20
CA LEU A 123 -1.39 -22.64 -10.80
C LEU A 123 -2.85 -22.31 -10.56
N ILE A 124 -3.51 -23.07 -9.69
CA ILE A 124 -4.90 -22.84 -9.31
C ILE A 124 -4.99 -22.77 -7.78
N ASN A 125 -5.92 -21.93 -7.27
CA ASN A 125 -6.21 -21.79 -5.84
C ASN A 125 -4.95 -21.42 -5.03
N ASP A 126 -4.35 -20.27 -5.35
CA ASP A 126 -3.16 -19.71 -4.70
C ASP A 126 -1.95 -20.68 -4.71
N GLY A 127 -1.80 -21.41 -5.81
CA GLY A 127 -0.68 -22.32 -6.00
C GLY A 127 -0.83 -23.69 -5.31
N ASN A 128 -1.97 -23.97 -4.67
CA ASN A 128 -2.23 -25.27 -4.04
C ASN A 128 -2.37 -26.42 -5.06
N ILE A 129 -2.70 -26.09 -6.31
CA ILE A 129 -2.83 -27.04 -7.41
C ILE A 129 -1.92 -26.58 -8.53
N GLU A 130 -1.14 -27.49 -9.08
CA GLU A 130 -0.21 -27.23 -10.18
C GLU A 130 -0.55 -28.08 -11.40
N LEU A 131 -0.70 -27.39 -12.54
CA LEU A 131 -0.92 -28.01 -13.84
C LEU A 131 0.25 -27.68 -14.77
N LYS A 132 0.50 -28.56 -15.74
CA LYS A 132 1.45 -28.34 -16.83
C LYS A 132 0.76 -28.54 -18.17
N ALA A 133 0.81 -27.55 -19.03
CA ALA A 133 0.21 -27.60 -20.36
C ALA A 133 0.90 -28.67 -21.24
N LEU A 134 0.15 -29.68 -21.69
CA LEU A 134 0.59 -30.74 -22.60
C LEU A 134 0.26 -30.41 -24.06
N ARG A 135 -0.90 -29.81 -24.29
CA ARG A 135 -1.39 -29.39 -25.60
C ARG A 135 -2.19 -28.12 -25.49
N VAL A 136 -2.00 -27.22 -26.41
CA VAL A 136 -2.74 -25.95 -26.50
C VAL A 136 -3.31 -25.85 -27.91
N ASP A 137 -4.61 -25.55 -28.01
CA ASP A 137 -5.26 -25.20 -29.26
C ASP A 137 -6.03 -23.86 -29.14
N SER A 138 -6.92 -23.55 -30.08
CA SER A 138 -7.59 -22.24 -30.07
C SER A 138 -8.53 -21.99 -28.91
N THR A 139 -8.99 -23.04 -28.23
CA THR A 139 -9.99 -22.97 -27.16
C THR A 139 -9.59 -23.72 -25.91
N ASP A 140 -8.75 -24.72 -26.03
CA ASP A 140 -8.45 -25.67 -24.95
C ASP A 140 -6.96 -25.68 -24.60
N ILE A 141 -6.68 -25.74 -23.32
CA ILE A 141 -5.36 -26.00 -22.73
C ILE A 141 -5.49 -27.32 -21.99
N VAL A 142 -5.00 -28.40 -22.62
CA VAL A 142 -5.00 -29.73 -21.99
C VAL A 142 -3.76 -29.84 -21.11
N CYS A 143 -3.95 -30.09 -19.83
CA CYS A 143 -2.90 -30.10 -18.83
C CYS A 143 -2.77 -31.48 -18.17
N GLU A 144 -1.55 -31.78 -17.76
CA GLU A 144 -1.26 -32.80 -16.72
C GLU A 144 -1.36 -32.16 -15.35
N VAL A 145 -2.01 -32.80 -14.43
CA VAL A 145 -2.05 -32.42 -13.02
C VAL A 145 -0.74 -32.86 -12.37
N ILE A 146 0.11 -31.90 -11.99
CA ILE A 146 1.39 -32.16 -11.29
C ILE A 146 1.14 -32.30 -9.80
N HIS A 147 0.36 -31.38 -9.22
CA HIS A 147 -0.12 -31.46 -7.84
C HIS A 147 -1.63 -31.26 -7.85
N GLY A 148 -2.33 -32.29 -7.46
CA GLY A 148 -3.78 -32.32 -7.41
C GLY A 148 -4.34 -31.70 -6.13
N GLY A 149 -5.68 -31.67 -6.06
CA GLY A 149 -6.38 -31.13 -4.90
C GLY A 149 -7.85 -30.91 -5.18
N VAL A 150 -8.51 -30.20 -4.27
CA VAL A 150 -9.92 -29.85 -4.41
C VAL A 150 -10.06 -28.54 -5.19
N VAL A 151 -10.77 -28.59 -6.32
CA VAL A 151 -11.10 -27.45 -7.18
C VAL A 151 -12.57 -27.09 -7.01
N SER A 152 -12.89 -25.81 -7.03
CA SER A 152 -14.26 -25.32 -6.90
C SER A 152 -14.49 -24.05 -7.73
N ASP A 153 -15.72 -23.57 -7.74
CA ASP A 153 -16.12 -22.37 -8.46
C ASP A 153 -15.20 -21.17 -8.16
N HIS A 154 -14.94 -20.40 -9.19
CA HIS A 154 -14.28 -19.08 -9.15
C HIS A 154 -12.85 -19.07 -8.54
N LYS A 155 -12.17 -20.22 -8.50
CA LYS A 155 -10.77 -20.26 -8.07
C LYS A 155 -9.87 -19.50 -9.02
N GLY A 156 -8.93 -18.72 -8.48
CA GLY A 156 -7.93 -17.98 -9.24
C GLY A 156 -7.00 -18.90 -10.01
N ILE A 157 -6.58 -18.44 -11.18
CA ILE A 157 -5.57 -19.08 -12.03
C ILE A 157 -4.41 -18.11 -12.17
N ASN A 158 -3.21 -18.56 -11.81
CA ASN A 158 -1.95 -17.86 -12.03
C ASN A 158 -1.13 -18.59 -13.10
N VAL A 159 -0.44 -17.83 -13.92
CA VAL A 159 0.42 -18.38 -14.97
C VAL A 159 1.79 -17.74 -14.86
N PRO A 160 2.65 -18.26 -13.96
CA PRO A 160 3.98 -17.72 -13.75
C PRO A 160 4.79 -17.65 -15.03
N ASP A 161 5.64 -16.62 -15.15
CA ASP A 161 6.55 -16.38 -16.29
C ASP A 161 5.86 -16.10 -17.64
N VAL A 162 4.53 -15.90 -17.67
CA VAL A 162 3.77 -15.59 -18.89
C VAL A 162 3.19 -14.18 -18.83
N ASN A 163 3.46 -13.39 -19.87
CA ASN A 163 2.86 -12.07 -20.04
C ASN A 163 1.45 -12.21 -20.62
N LEU A 164 0.43 -12.11 -19.78
CA LEU A 164 -0.96 -12.18 -20.23
C LEU A 164 -1.37 -10.93 -21.02
N SER A 165 -2.05 -11.11 -22.16
CA SER A 165 -2.57 -10.04 -23.01
C SER A 165 -3.83 -9.35 -22.45
N MET A 166 -4.12 -9.58 -21.18
CA MET A 166 -5.27 -9.09 -20.44
C MET A 166 -5.23 -7.57 -20.29
N PRO A 167 -6.34 -6.84 -20.55
CA PRO A 167 -6.45 -5.42 -20.21
C PRO A 167 -6.14 -5.20 -18.71
N TYR A 168 -5.44 -4.10 -18.40
CA TYR A 168 -5.03 -3.85 -17.03
C TYR A 168 -6.21 -3.51 -16.10
N ILE A 169 -7.19 -2.74 -16.57
CA ILE A 169 -8.39 -2.39 -15.81
C ILE A 169 -9.57 -3.20 -16.36
N SER A 170 -10.20 -4.00 -15.52
CA SER A 170 -11.42 -4.75 -15.83
C SER A 170 -12.67 -3.85 -15.75
N ASP A 171 -13.80 -4.29 -16.32
CA ASP A 171 -15.09 -3.58 -16.18
C ASP A 171 -15.51 -3.46 -14.70
N ALA A 172 -15.19 -4.46 -13.88
CA ALA A 172 -15.44 -4.42 -12.44
C ALA A 172 -14.58 -3.35 -11.76
N ASP A 173 -13.27 -3.29 -12.07
CA ASP A 173 -12.39 -2.25 -11.54
C ASP A 173 -12.83 -0.85 -11.99
N MET A 174 -13.34 -0.68 -13.23
CA MET A 174 -13.90 0.60 -13.69
C MET A 174 -15.06 1.04 -12.79
N ALA A 175 -16.00 0.14 -12.50
CA ALA A 175 -17.13 0.44 -11.61
C ALA A 175 -16.67 0.76 -10.16
N ASP A 176 -15.68 0.04 -9.65
CA ASP A 176 -15.09 0.27 -8.33
C ASP A 176 -14.38 1.63 -8.25
N LEU A 177 -13.64 2.00 -9.30
CA LEU A 177 -12.96 3.29 -9.39
C LEU A 177 -13.95 4.46 -9.54
N GLU A 178 -15.05 4.29 -10.30
CA GLU A 178 -16.14 5.27 -10.37
C GLU A 178 -16.80 5.48 -8.99
N PHE A 179 -17.02 4.39 -8.27
CA PHE A 179 -17.52 4.45 -6.90
C PHE A 179 -16.52 5.16 -5.99
N GLY A 180 -15.22 4.80 -6.07
CA GLY A 180 -14.15 5.41 -5.30
C GLY A 180 -14.02 6.92 -5.53
N ALA A 181 -14.17 7.37 -6.78
CA ALA A 181 -14.18 8.78 -7.15
C ALA A 181 -15.35 9.54 -6.50
N LYS A 182 -16.54 8.95 -6.51
CA LYS A 182 -17.75 9.53 -5.88
C LYS A 182 -17.63 9.61 -4.36
N MET A 183 -16.98 8.63 -3.74
CA MET A 183 -16.77 8.59 -2.29
C MET A 183 -15.61 9.48 -1.82
N GLY A 184 -14.64 9.80 -2.68
CA GLY A 184 -13.49 10.62 -2.35
C GLY A 184 -12.40 9.88 -1.59
N PHE A 185 -12.05 8.66 -2.01
CA PHE A 185 -10.91 7.94 -1.45
C PHE A 185 -9.60 8.70 -1.64
N ASP A 186 -8.69 8.60 -0.65
CA ASP A 186 -7.40 9.30 -0.66
C ASP A 186 -6.35 8.58 -1.52
N TYR A 187 -6.42 7.23 -1.54
CA TYR A 187 -5.46 6.34 -2.20
C TYR A 187 -6.15 5.27 -3.02
N ILE A 188 -5.46 4.81 -4.06
CA ILE A 188 -5.77 3.59 -4.80
C ILE A 188 -4.57 2.65 -4.66
N ALA A 189 -4.78 1.44 -4.14
CA ALA A 189 -3.84 0.34 -4.26
C ALA A 189 -4.21 -0.44 -5.52
N ALA A 190 -3.34 -0.35 -6.51
CA ALA A 190 -3.55 -0.88 -7.85
C ALA A 190 -2.99 -2.29 -7.95
N SER A 191 -3.88 -3.30 -8.05
CA SER A 191 -3.49 -4.71 -8.06
C SER A 191 -2.84 -5.14 -9.37
N PHE A 192 -1.93 -6.10 -9.28
CA PHE A 192 -1.24 -6.75 -10.40
C PHE A 192 -0.58 -5.79 -11.40
N VAL A 193 0.03 -4.71 -10.92
CA VAL A 193 0.79 -3.79 -11.79
C VAL A 193 1.98 -4.51 -12.40
N ARG A 194 2.11 -4.41 -13.72
CA ARG A 194 3.16 -5.05 -14.52
C ARG A 194 4.19 -4.05 -15.04
N THR A 195 3.74 -2.81 -15.34
CA THR A 195 4.53 -1.78 -16.00
C THR A 195 4.18 -0.37 -15.51
N GLY A 196 5.04 0.60 -15.77
CA GLY A 196 4.72 2.02 -15.56
C GLY A 196 3.52 2.49 -16.42
N ALA A 197 3.32 1.88 -17.59
CA ALA A 197 2.19 2.18 -18.46
C ALA A 197 0.83 1.81 -17.82
N ASP A 198 0.75 0.72 -17.05
CA ASP A 198 -0.45 0.33 -16.30
C ASP A 198 -0.84 1.45 -15.30
N VAL A 199 0.13 1.98 -14.58
CA VAL A 199 -0.09 3.08 -13.61
C VAL A 199 -0.53 4.37 -14.31
N ILE A 200 0.09 4.70 -15.44
CA ILE A 200 -0.27 5.87 -16.26
C ILE A 200 -1.69 5.73 -16.80
N TYR A 201 -2.06 4.52 -17.25
CA TYR A 201 -3.41 4.24 -17.74
C TYR A 201 -4.45 4.42 -16.63
N LEU A 202 -4.21 3.86 -15.43
CA LEU A 202 -5.07 4.04 -14.26
C LEU A 202 -5.23 5.53 -13.91
N ARG A 203 -4.14 6.29 -13.89
CA ARG A 203 -4.17 7.73 -13.60
C ARG A 203 -4.99 8.50 -14.63
N LYS A 204 -4.88 8.19 -15.91
CA LYS A 204 -5.70 8.81 -16.95
C LYS A 204 -7.17 8.45 -16.79
N PHE A 205 -7.47 7.21 -16.42
CA PHE A 205 -8.85 6.78 -16.17
C PHE A 205 -9.47 7.56 -14.98
N THR A 206 -8.78 7.66 -13.85
CA THR A 206 -9.27 8.45 -12.70
C THR A 206 -9.47 9.93 -13.06
N GLN A 207 -8.56 10.51 -13.86
CA GLN A 207 -8.71 11.89 -14.35
C GLN A 207 -9.93 12.06 -15.24
N SER A 208 -10.28 11.08 -16.08
CA SER A 208 -11.49 11.11 -16.90
C SER A 208 -12.78 11.11 -16.09
N LEU A 209 -12.73 10.60 -14.85
CA LEU A 209 -13.82 10.64 -13.87
C LEU A 209 -13.86 11.96 -13.07
N GLY A 210 -12.96 12.91 -13.34
CA GLY A 210 -12.81 14.13 -12.53
C GLY A 210 -12.08 13.92 -11.21
N TRP A 211 -11.52 12.74 -10.98
CA TRP A 211 -10.76 12.42 -9.78
C TRP A 211 -9.26 12.62 -10.05
N PHE A 212 -8.77 13.83 -9.78
CA PHE A 212 -7.42 14.25 -10.16
C PHE A 212 -6.34 13.94 -9.12
N ASN A 213 -6.71 13.76 -7.88
CA ASN A 213 -5.78 13.76 -6.76
C ASN A 213 -5.62 12.43 -6.00
N PRO A 214 -6.15 11.25 -6.42
CA PRO A 214 -5.87 10.03 -5.70
C PRO A 214 -4.38 9.69 -5.85
N ARG A 215 -3.77 9.23 -4.75
CA ARG A 215 -2.42 8.69 -4.78
C ARG A 215 -2.47 7.22 -5.16
N ILE A 216 -1.63 6.81 -6.11
CA ILE A 216 -1.59 5.44 -6.61
C ILE A 216 -0.44 4.69 -5.97
N ILE A 217 -0.76 3.62 -5.26
CA ILE A 217 0.17 2.64 -4.70
C ILE A 217 0.14 1.41 -5.60
N ALA A 218 1.20 1.18 -6.37
CA ALA A 218 1.30 0.02 -7.24
C ALA A 218 1.59 -1.24 -6.42
N LYS A 219 0.75 -2.27 -6.52
CA LYS A 219 0.98 -3.55 -5.86
C LYS A 219 1.90 -4.40 -6.74
N ILE A 220 3.04 -4.79 -6.16
CA ILE A 220 4.02 -5.65 -6.83
C ILE A 220 3.73 -7.08 -6.42
N GLU A 221 3.14 -7.84 -7.33
CA GLU A 221 2.53 -9.16 -7.10
C GLU A 221 3.01 -10.22 -8.08
N ASN A 222 3.80 -9.84 -9.10
CA ASN A 222 4.23 -10.73 -10.17
C ASN A 222 5.68 -10.44 -10.60
N ALA A 223 6.28 -11.38 -11.34
CA ALA A 223 7.66 -11.27 -11.80
C ALA A 223 7.88 -10.07 -12.73
N GLN A 224 6.91 -9.73 -13.58
CA GLN A 224 6.99 -8.60 -14.49
C GLN A 224 7.04 -7.27 -13.74
N GLY A 225 6.21 -7.10 -12.69
CA GLY A 225 6.24 -5.91 -11.83
C GLY A 225 7.56 -5.76 -11.07
N VAL A 226 8.18 -6.86 -10.63
CA VAL A 226 9.51 -6.85 -10.03
C VAL A 226 10.57 -6.40 -11.05
N ALA A 227 10.54 -6.95 -12.27
CA ALA A 227 11.50 -6.61 -13.33
C ALA A 227 11.40 -5.14 -13.76
N ASN A 228 10.18 -4.58 -13.79
CA ASN A 228 9.87 -3.23 -14.27
C ASN A 228 9.77 -2.21 -13.12
N ILE A 229 10.28 -2.52 -11.93
CA ILE A 229 10.07 -1.70 -10.72
C ILE A 229 10.48 -0.23 -10.88
N ASP A 230 11.53 0.06 -11.64
CA ASP A 230 12.05 1.43 -11.78
C ASP A 230 11.04 2.31 -12.54
N GLU A 231 10.50 1.85 -13.67
CA GLU A 231 9.46 2.59 -14.41
C GLU A 231 8.14 2.68 -13.63
N ILE A 232 7.80 1.66 -12.84
CA ILE A 232 6.63 1.69 -11.96
C ILE A 232 6.81 2.76 -10.88
N LEU A 233 7.97 2.85 -10.25
CA LEU A 233 8.28 3.87 -9.26
C LEU A 233 8.24 5.29 -9.84
N ASP A 234 8.63 5.47 -11.11
CA ASP A 234 8.54 6.77 -11.78
C ASP A 234 7.06 7.21 -11.95
N ALA A 235 6.17 6.29 -12.27
CA ALA A 235 4.76 6.55 -12.55
C ALA A 235 3.87 6.60 -11.29
N ALA A 236 4.17 5.76 -10.27
CA ALA A 236 3.37 5.60 -9.05
C ALA A 236 3.75 6.59 -7.94
N ASP A 237 2.88 6.76 -6.97
CA ASP A 237 3.12 7.55 -5.74
C ASP A 237 3.74 6.69 -4.62
N GLY A 238 3.72 5.39 -4.77
CA GLY A 238 4.32 4.41 -3.88
C GLY A 238 4.09 3.00 -4.39
N ILE A 239 4.58 2.02 -3.64
CA ILE A 239 4.37 0.59 -3.93
C ILE A 239 3.89 -0.16 -2.70
N MET A 240 3.26 -1.32 -2.96
CA MET A 240 2.96 -2.32 -1.94
C MET A 240 3.65 -3.63 -2.31
N VAL A 241 4.49 -4.14 -1.42
CA VAL A 241 5.10 -5.46 -1.53
C VAL A 241 4.09 -6.47 -1.01
N ALA A 242 3.31 -7.05 -1.91
CA ALA A 242 2.21 -7.97 -1.61
C ALA A 242 2.74 -9.42 -1.63
N ARG A 243 3.34 -9.83 -0.52
CA ARG A 243 4.12 -11.08 -0.42
C ARG A 243 3.31 -12.34 -0.66
N GLY A 244 2.00 -12.33 -0.35
CA GLY A 244 1.10 -13.45 -0.57
C GLY A 244 0.98 -13.79 -2.05
N ASP A 245 0.50 -12.83 -2.85
CA ASP A 245 0.31 -13.02 -4.29
C ASP A 245 1.65 -13.19 -5.03
N MET A 246 2.67 -12.41 -4.62
CA MET A 246 4.04 -12.56 -5.16
C MET A 246 4.59 -13.96 -4.95
N GLY A 247 4.32 -14.60 -3.80
CA GLY A 247 4.80 -15.95 -3.48
C GLY A 247 4.11 -17.07 -4.27
N VAL A 248 3.00 -16.76 -4.96
CA VAL A 248 2.38 -17.66 -5.93
C VAL A 248 3.11 -17.61 -7.28
N GLU A 249 3.50 -16.41 -7.69
CA GLU A 249 4.11 -16.14 -9.01
C GLU A 249 5.63 -16.36 -9.03
N ILE A 250 6.31 -16.16 -7.92
CA ILE A 250 7.78 -16.19 -7.79
C ILE A 250 8.16 -17.26 -6.76
N PRO A 251 9.28 -17.99 -6.97
CA PRO A 251 9.77 -18.94 -5.98
C PRO A 251 9.92 -18.29 -4.60
N PHE A 252 9.28 -18.91 -3.59
CA PHE A 252 9.11 -18.31 -2.25
C PHE A 252 10.45 -17.97 -1.57
N GLU A 253 11.52 -18.72 -1.86
CA GLU A 253 12.86 -18.48 -1.32
C GLU A 253 13.49 -17.19 -1.84
N GLN A 254 13.00 -16.61 -2.93
CA GLN A 254 13.46 -15.34 -3.49
C GLN A 254 12.76 -14.12 -2.86
N ILE A 255 11.58 -14.30 -2.29
CA ILE A 255 10.74 -13.21 -1.76
C ILE A 255 11.49 -12.31 -0.76
N PRO A 256 12.26 -12.83 0.22
CA PRO A 256 12.96 -11.97 1.18
C PRO A 256 13.98 -11.02 0.53
N ALA A 257 14.70 -11.49 -0.51
CA ALA A 257 15.65 -10.67 -1.25
C ALA A 257 14.95 -9.60 -2.09
N ILE A 258 13.89 -9.99 -2.80
CA ILE A 258 13.05 -9.08 -3.61
C ILE A 258 12.41 -8.01 -2.72
N GLN A 259 11.84 -8.37 -1.57
CA GLN A 259 11.29 -7.42 -0.62
C GLN A 259 12.31 -6.34 -0.23
N LYS A 260 13.52 -6.75 0.15
CA LYS A 260 14.59 -5.80 0.52
C LYS A 260 14.96 -4.87 -0.63
N GLU A 261 15.04 -5.39 -1.84
CA GLU A 261 15.35 -4.60 -3.03
C GLU A 261 14.23 -3.59 -3.34
N LEU A 262 12.97 -4.02 -3.35
CA LEU A 262 11.81 -3.18 -3.60
C LEU A 262 11.71 -2.05 -2.55
N ILE A 263 11.87 -2.38 -1.26
CA ILE A 263 11.89 -1.39 -0.18
C ILE A 263 13.02 -0.38 -0.41
N ARG A 264 14.24 -0.84 -0.70
CA ARG A 264 15.39 0.02 -0.95
C ARG A 264 15.17 0.96 -2.14
N LYS A 265 14.66 0.45 -3.27
CA LYS A 265 14.37 1.24 -4.48
C LYS A 265 13.30 2.30 -4.21
N ALA A 266 12.17 1.92 -3.62
CA ALA A 266 11.09 2.87 -3.27
C ALA A 266 11.57 3.94 -2.28
N TYR A 267 12.30 3.52 -1.26
CA TYR A 267 12.89 4.42 -0.28
C TYR A 267 13.86 5.42 -0.92
N ASN A 268 14.74 4.99 -1.84
CA ASN A 268 15.67 5.86 -2.56
C ASN A 268 14.94 6.82 -3.51
N ALA A 269 13.88 6.36 -4.16
CA ALA A 269 13.03 7.21 -5.00
C ALA A 269 12.18 8.22 -4.19
N GLY A 270 12.17 8.13 -2.85
CA GLY A 270 11.32 8.97 -1.98
C GLY A 270 9.84 8.64 -2.08
N LYS A 271 9.52 7.43 -2.48
CA LYS A 271 8.15 6.91 -2.61
C LYS A 271 7.76 6.11 -1.36
N ASN A 272 6.46 6.10 -1.04
CA ASN A 272 5.97 5.27 0.04
C ASN A 272 6.08 3.79 -0.32
N VAL A 273 6.45 2.94 0.66
CA VAL A 273 6.43 1.50 0.51
C VAL A 273 5.67 0.86 1.66
N ILE A 274 4.70 0.03 1.31
CA ILE A 274 3.89 -0.75 2.25
C ILE A 274 4.36 -2.20 2.16
N THR A 275 4.79 -2.79 3.29
CA THR A 275 5.03 -4.23 3.37
C THR A 275 3.75 -4.89 3.85
N ALA A 276 3.23 -5.84 3.06
CA ALA A 276 1.90 -6.37 3.20
C ALA A 276 1.86 -7.90 3.25
N THR A 277 0.77 -8.42 3.78
CA THR A 277 0.37 -9.83 3.91
C THR A 277 1.22 -10.64 4.88
N GLN A 278 0.57 -11.52 5.64
CA GLN A 278 1.20 -12.48 6.56
C GLN A 278 2.14 -11.83 7.59
N MET A 279 1.83 -10.61 8.06
CA MET A 279 2.68 -9.90 9.02
C MET A 279 2.49 -10.41 10.46
N LEU A 280 1.22 -10.54 10.89
CA LEU A 280 0.82 -11.11 12.19
C LEU A 280 -0.31 -12.14 11.99
N GLU A 281 -0.20 -12.96 10.97
CA GLU A 281 -1.23 -13.88 10.46
C GLU A 281 -1.83 -14.77 11.56
N SER A 282 -1.00 -15.27 12.48
CA SER A 282 -1.47 -16.08 13.61
C SER A 282 -2.45 -15.33 14.51
N MET A 283 -2.42 -13.98 14.51
CA MET A 283 -3.34 -13.14 15.30
C MET A 283 -4.75 -13.08 14.72
N ILE A 284 -5.03 -13.66 13.56
CA ILE A 284 -6.41 -13.90 13.10
C ILE A 284 -7.15 -14.74 14.15
N THR A 285 -6.49 -15.74 14.73
CA THR A 285 -7.11 -16.68 15.69
C THR A 285 -6.51 -16.63 17.09
N ASN A 286 -5.31 -16.08 17.26
CA ASN A 286 -4.60 -16.03 18.52
C ASN A 286 -4.44 -14.59 19.02
N ALA A 287 -4.51 -14.38 20.32
CA ALA A 287 -4.35 -13.06 20.94
C ALA A 287 -2.88 -12.56 20.95
N ARG A 288 -1.91 -13.40 20.56
CA ARG A 288 -0.49 -13.06 20.52
C ARG A 288 0.14 -13.64 19.26
N PRO A 289 1.08 -12.92 18.63
CA PRO A 289 1.79 -13.40 17.45
C PRO A 289 2.88 -14.42 17.83
N THR A 290 3.37 -15.11 16.83
CA THR A 290 4.59 -15.93 16.94
C THR A 290 5.83 -15.04 17.02
N ARG A 291 6.96 -15.61 17.47
CA ARG A 291 8.25 -14.90 17.49
C ARG A 291 8.76 -14.60 16.08
N ALA A 292 8.49 -15.48 15.13
CA ALA A 292 8.85 -15.28 13.72
C ALA A 292 8.14 -14.06 13.12
N GLU A 293 6.83 -13.89 13.37
CA GLU A 293 6.05 -12.74 12.92
C GLU A 293 6.55 -11.43 13.53
N ILE A 294 6.87 -11.41 14.84
CA ILE A 294 7.46 -10.22 15.48
C ILE A 294 8.76 -9.83 14.77
N THR A 295 9.60 -10.83 14.45
CA THR A 295 10.88 -10.61 13.75
C THR A 295 10.66 -10.12 12.33
N ASP A 296 9.65 -10.64 11.62
CA ASP A 296 9.31 -10.21 10.26
C ASP A 296 8.85 -8.75 10.22
N VAL A 297 7.93 -8.36 11.12
CA VAL A 297 7.49 -6.96 11.26
C VAL A 297 8.68 -6.04 11.55
N ALA A 298 9.55 -6.41 12.51
CA ALA A 298 10.73 -5.63 12.84
C ALA A 298 11.69 -5.51 11.66
N ASN A 299 11.94 -6.59 10.91
CA ASN A 299 12.80 -6.57 9.73
C ASN A 299 12.27 -5.65 8.62
N ALA A 300 10.96 -5.66 8.35
CA ALA A 300 10.36 -4.74 7.38
C ALA A 300 10.62 -3.26 7.76
N ILE A 301 10.61 -2.94 9.05
CA ILE A 301 10.92 -1.59 9.58
C ILE A 301 12.41 -1.29 9.46
N TYR A 302 13.29 -2.23 9.83
CA TYR A 302 14.74 -2.09 9.65
C TYR A 302 15.12 -1.91 8.20
N ASP A 303 14.45 -2.58 7.27
CA ASP A 303 14.68 -2.45 5.82
C ASP A 303 14.27 -1.06 5.29
N GLY A 304 13.35 -0.36 5.98
CA GLY A 304 12.96 1.01 5.66
C GLY A 304 11.53 1.17 5.13
N SER A 305 10.63 0.22 5.37
CA SER A 305 9.22 0.35 5.03
C SER A 305 8.61 1.64 5.55
N SER A 306 7.80 2.31 4.73
CA SER A 306 7.06 3.50 5.17
C SER A 306 5.86 3.11 6.02
N ALA A 307 5.24 1.98 5.66
CA ALA A 307 4.11 1.41 6.35
C ALA A 307 4.16 -0.12 6.34
N ILE A 308 3.45 -0.72 7.28
CA ILE A 308 3.21 -2.14 7.42
C ILE A 308 1.71 -2.38 7.47
N MET A 309 1.23 -3.53 6.96
CA MET A 309 -0.19 -3.75 6.78
C MET A 309 -0.69 -4.98 7.52
N LEU A 310 -1.88 -4.85 8.12
CA LEU A 310 -2.71 -5.92 8.65
C LEU A 310 -3.83 -6.21 7.64
N SER A 311 -3.98 -7.46 7.26
CA SER A 311 -4.98 -7.95 6.30
C SER A 311 -6.13 -8.66 7.03
N GLY A 312 -6.10 -10.00 7.05
CA GLY A 312 -7.08 -10.83 7.76
C GLY A 312 -7.15 -10.55 9.25
N GLU A 313 -6.03 -10.15 9.86
CA GLU A 313 -5.90 -9.87 11.28
C GLU A 313 -6.90 -8.80 11.76
N THR A 314 -7.17 -7.79 10.93
CA THR A 314 -8.15 -6.74 11.24
C THR A 314 -9.48 -6.94 10.52
N ALA A 315 -9.47 -7.50 9.30
CA ALA A 315 -10.69 -7.64 8.49
C ALA A 315 -11.66 -8.71 9.02
N ALA A 316 -11.14 -9.86 9.44
CA ALA A 316 -11.93 -11.05 9.83
C ALA A 316 -11.39 -11.74 11.10
N GLY A 317 -10.32 -11.21 11.70
CA GLY A 317 -9.68 -11.79 12.88
C GLY A 317 -10.51 -11.62 14.14
N LYS A 318 -10.23 -12.48 15.13
CA LYS A 318 -10.87 -12.45 16.45
C LYS A 318 -10.32 -11.32 17.35
N TYR A 319 -9.13 -10.80 17.03
CA TYR A 319 -8.37 -9.89 17.89
C TYR A 319 -7.86 -8.66 17.14
N PRO A 320 -8.74 -7.90 16.42
CA PRO A 320 -8.30 -6.80 15.56
C PRO A 320 -7.60 -5.66 16.33
N VAL A 321 -8.09 -5.32 17.52
CA VAL A 321 -7.52 -4.25 18.35
C VAL A 321 -6.15 -4.67 18.91
N GLU A 322 -6.02 -5.91 19.38
CA GLU A 322 -4.76 -6.47 19.87
C GLU A 322 -3.71 -6.56 18.76
N ALA A 323 -4.11 -6.88 17.53
CA ALA A 323 -3.22 -6.92 16.38
C ALA A 323 -2.62 -5.53 16.08
N VAL A 324 -3.45 -4.47 16.07
CA VAL A 324 -2.97 -3.09 15.88
C VAL A 324 -2.07 -2.65 17.04
N LYS A 325 -2.45 -2.92 18.30
CA LYS A 325 -1.62 -2.62 19.49
C LYS A 325 -0.27 -3.30 19.40
N THR A 326 -0.26 -4.59 19.06
CA THR A 326 0.96 -5.38 18.93
C THR A 326 1.87 -4.84 17.83
N MET A 327 1.31 -4.56 16.65
CA MET A 327 2.07 -3.99 15.53
C MET A 327 2.64 -2.61 15.87
N SER A 328 1.86 -1.76 16.56
CA SER A 328 2.33 -0.46 17.05
C SER A 328 3.47 -0.59 18.05
N LEU A 329 3.37 -1.53 18.99
CA LEU A 329 4.42 -1.78 19.98
C LEU A 329 5.72 -2.28 19.34
N ILE A 330 5.63 -3.20 18.37
CA ILE A 330 6.80 -3.68 17.64
C ILE A 330 7.44 -2.51 16.88
N ALA A 331 6.65 -1.68 16.20
CA ALA A 331 7.15 -0.53 15.46
C ALA A 331 7.86 0.46 16.38
N GLU A 332 7.26 0.85 17.50
CA GLU A 332 7.87 1.78 18.45
C GLU A 332 9.16 1.24 19.08
N THR A 333 9.21 -0.07 19.33
CA THR A 333 10.39 -0.71 19.93
C THR A 333 11.52 -0.79 18.91
N THR A 334 11.24 -1.24 17.69
CA THR A 334 12.22 -1.33 16.60
C THR A 334 12.79 0.03 16.25
N GLU A 335 11.96 1.06 16.18
CA GLU A 335 12.39 2.42 15.82
C GLU A 335 13.33 3.06 16.86
N LYS A 336 13.25 2.67 18.14
CA LYS A 336 14.18 3.12 19.19
C LYS A 336 15.59 2.55 19.03
N ASP A 337 15.71 1.38 18.39
CA ASP A 337 16.97 0.71 18.13
C ASP A 337 17.68 1.25 16.87
N ILE A 338 16.95 1.95 15.99
CA ILE A 338 17.51 2.49 14.74
C ILE A 338 18.30 3.78 15.00
N ASP A 339 19.58 3.78 14.66
CA ASP A 339 20.39 5.01 14.57
C ASP A 339 20.11 5.74 13.23
N TYR A 340 19.08 6.60 13.26
CA TYR A 340 18.67 7.39 12.10
C TYR A 340 19.73 8.39 11.65
N ILE A 341 20.56 8.92 12.56
CA ILE A 341 21.61 9.88 12.23
C ILE A 341 22.71 9.18 11.41
N SER A 342 23.19 8.03 11.86
CA SER A 342 24.19 7.25 11.11
C SER A 342 23.63 6.75 9.78
N ARG A 343 22.34 6.35 9.75
CA ARG A 343 21.67 5.94 8.51
C ARG A 343 21.57 7.09 7.52
N PHE A 344 21.23 8.30 7.96
CA PHE A 344 21.18 9.50 7.14
C PHE A 344 22.56 9.84 6.54
N LYS A 345 23.62 9.80 7.37
CA LYS A 345 25.00 10.08 6.92
C LYS A 345 25.48 9.11 5.84
N LYS A 346 25.18 7.82 5.97
CA LYS A 346 25.57 6.78 4.98
C LYS A 346 24.92 6.98 3.60
N ARG A 347 23.80 7.70 3.53
CA ARG A 347 23.04 7.96 2.28
C ARG A 347 23.38 9.28 1.61
N ALA A 348 24.39 10.01 2.10
CA ALA A 348 24.78 11.30 1.55
C ALA A 348 25.17 11.27 0.06
N ASP A 349 25.57 10.10 -0.46
CA ASP A 349 26.02 9.92 -1.85
C ASP A 349 24.87 9.62 -2.85
N GLU A 350 23.66 9.31 -2.37
CA GLU A 350 22.48 8.96 -3.21
C GLU A 350 21.55 10.17 -3.44
N ARG A 351 22.07 11.35 -3.72
CA ARG A 351 21.29 12.60 -3.81
C ARG A 351 20.77 12.85 -5.23
N ASN A 352 19.49 13.23 -5.34
CA ASN A 352 18.98 13.90 -6.51
C ASN A 352 19.41 15.38 -6.50
N SER A 353 19.74 15.94 -7.66
CA SER A 353 20.24 17.32 -7.79
C SER A 353 19.13 18.39 -7.84
N SER A 354 17.95 18.14 -7.29
CA SER A 354 16.88 19.14 -7.25
C SER A 354 17.05 20.11 -6.08
N ILE A 355 16.57 21.35 -6.26
CA ILE A 355 16.59 22.37 -5.19
C ILE A 355 15.84 21.86 -3.95
N THR A 356 14.67 21.24 -4.15
CA THR A 356 13.85 20.69 -3.05
C THR A 356 14.61 19.61 -2.28
N ASP A 357 15.32 18.71 -2.95
CA ASP A 357 16.14 17.69 -2.28
C ASP A 357 17.31 18.31 -1.50
N ALA A 358 17.99 19.29 -2.09
CA ALA A 358 19.13 19.96 -1.44
C ALA A 358 18.71 20.72 -0.17
N ILE A 359 17.60 21.46 -0.23
CA ILE A 359 17.06 22.19 0.93
C ILE A 359 16.53 21.20 1.98
N SER A 360 15.84 20.13 1.57
CA SER A 360 15.33 19.13 2.52
C SER A 360 16.47 18.40 3.21
N HIS A 361 17.54 18.07 2.50
CA HIS A 361 18.74 17.47 3.09
C HIS A 361 19.39 18.43 4.08
N ALA A 362 19.58 19.72 3.72
CA ALA A 362 20.11 20.73 4.62
C ALA A 362 19.22 20.92 5.86
N THR A 363 17.90 20.89 5.70
CA THR A 363 16.93 20.94 6.80
C THR A 363 17.13 19.81 7.79
N VAL A 364 17.26 18.56 7.30
CA VAL A 364 17.48 17.39 8.15
C VAL A 364 18.86 17.45 8.83
N THR A 365 19.92 17.86 8.11
CA THR A 365 21.26 18.07 8.67
C THR A 365 21.21 19.08 9.81
N THR A 366 20.60 20.24 9.58
CA THR A 366 20.44 21.30 10.60
C THR A 366 19.65 20.81 11.81
N ALA A 367 18.59 20.03 11.58
CA ALA A 367 17.78 19.46 12.68
C ALA A 367 18.60 18.47 13.54
N HIS A 368 19.45 17.66 12.92
CA HIS A 368 20.35 16.74 13.61
C HIS A 368 21.44 17.49 14.40
N ASP A 369 22.10 18.47 13.79
CA ASP A 369 23.21 19.23 14.41
C ASP A 369 22.73 20.05 15.61
N LEU A 370 21.51 20.58 15.54
CA LEU A 370 20.90 21.37 16.60
C LEU A 370 20.10 20.54 17.61
N ASN A 371 19.96 19.23 17.42
CA ASN A 371 19.06 18.37 18.20
C ASN A 371 17.64 18.95 18.27
N ALA A 372 17.12 19.44 17.13
CA ALA A 372 15.80 20.05 17.05
C ALA A 372 14.70 19.04 17.45
N VAL A 373 13.67 19.53 18.13
CA VAL A 373 12.56 18.68 18.60
C VAL A 373 11.72 18.18 17.42
N ALA A 374 11.60 18.97 16.36
CA ALA A 374 10.87 18.62 15.15
C ALA A 374 11.38 19.41 13.94
N ILE A 375 11.05 18.91 12.74
CA ILE A 375 11.06 19.69 11.50
C ILE A 375 9.62 20.13 11.22
N LEU A 376 9.39 21.41 10.98
CA LEU A 376 8.08 21.97 10.65
C LEU A 376 8.07 22.36 9.17
N THR A 377 7.05 21.94 8.45
CA THR A 377 6.84 22.39 7.06
C THR A 377 5.39 22.78 6.80
N VAL A 378 5.20 23.84 6.02
CA VAL A 378 3.90 24.20 5.45
C VAL A 378 3.92 23.81 3.98
N THR A 379 2.94 23.01 3.56
CA THR A 379 2.93 22.41 2.22
C THR A 379 1.51 22.33 1.66
N LYS A 380 1.29 22.74 0.41
CA LYS A 380 -0.03 22.70 -0.23
C LYS A 380 -0.36 21.28 -0.73
N GLY A 381 0.54 20.66 -1.49
CA GLY A 381 0.33 19.32 -2.07
C GLY A 381 1.16 18.20 -1.39
N GLY A 382 1.77 18.47 -0.24
CA GLY A 382 2.51 17.46 0.55
C GLY A 382 3.93 17.13 0.03
N THR A 383 4.39 17.73 -1.06
CA THR A 383 5.68 17.38 -1.69
C THR A 383 6.86 17.59 -0.74
N THR A 384 6.98 18.76 -0.11
CA THR A 384 8.04 19.06 0.86
C THR A 384 8.06 18.07 2.01
N ALA A 385 6.89 17.77 2.59
CA ALA A 385 6.77 16.83 3.69
C ALA A 385 7.23 15.42 3.28
N ARG A 386 6.82 14.95 2.11
CA ARG A 386 7.25 13.63 1.59
C ARG A 386 8.74 13.60 1.27
N THR A 387 9.30 14.68 0.74
CA THR A 387 10.76 14.79 0.52
C THR A 387 11.55 14.76 1.83
N LEU A 388 11.07 15.45 2.88
CA LEU A 388 11.66 15.34 4.21
C LEU A 388 11.56 13.91 4.77
N SER A 389 10.41 13.25 4.60
CA SER A 389 10.17 11.86 5.01
C SER A 389 11.16 10.88 4.35
N LYS A 390 11.53 11.11 3.09
CA LYS A 390 12.57 10.36 2.37
C LYS A 390 13.90 10.31 3.15
N PHE A 391 14.28 11.38 3.81
CA PHE A 391 15.54 11.46 4.55
C PHE A 391 15.50 10.81 5.95
N ARG A 392 14.34 10.36 6.41
CA ARG A 392 14.16 9.65 7.69
C ARG A 392 14.84 10.36 8.87
N PRO A 393 14.47 11.62 9.17
CA PRO A 393 15.09 12.34 10.28
C PRO A 393 14.84 11.65 11.64
N ASN A 394 15.76 11.87 12.58
CA ASN A 394 15.61 11.35 13.94
C ASN A 394 14.41 11.96 14.67
N CYS A 395 14.10 13.24 14.41
CA CYS A 395 12.93 13.94 14.95
C CYS A 395 11.68 13.78 14.07
N PRO A 396 10.47 13.99 14.60
CA PRO A 396 9.24 14.00 13.80
C PRO A 396 9.19 15.14 12.78
N ILE A 397 8.43 14.93 11.71
CA ILE A 397 8.10 15.96 10.72
C ILE A 397 6.67 16.42 10.99
N ILE A 398 6.48 17.70 11.32
CA ILE A 398 5.18 18.33 11.42
C ILE A 398 4.87 18.96 10.08
N ALA A 399 3.82 18.49 9.43
CA ALA A 399 3.40 18.99 8.11
C ALA A 399 2.02 19.64 8.20
N LEU A 400 1.99 20.95 8.03
CA LEU A 400 0.73 21.70 8.01
C LEU A 400 0.31 22.01 6.57
N THR A 401 -0.97 21.85 6.27
CA THR A 401 -1.54 22.06 4.94
C THR A 401 -2.90 22.75 5.02
N THR A 402 -3.25 23.46 3.96
CA THR A 402 -4.57 24.09 3.78
C THR A 402 -5.56 23.20 3.01
N ASP A 403 -5.11 22.00 2.59
CA ASP A 403 -5.86 21.07 1.75
C ASP A 403 -6.19 19.77 2.50
N ASP A 404 -7.47 19.48 2.67
CA ASP A 404 -7.93 18.32 3.44
C ASP A 404 -7.52 16.98 2.80
N THR A 405 -7.50 16.90 1.47
CA THR A 405 -7.04 15.69 0.77
C THR A 405 -5.57 15.42 1.06
N THR A 406 -4.74 16.47 0.96
CA THR A 406 -3.31 16.38 1.31
C THR A 406 -3.13 16.02 2.79
N TYR A 407 -3.94 16.60 3.69
CA TYR A 407 -3.92 16.26 5.11
C TYR A 407 -4.09 14.76 5.33
N HIS A 408 -5.13 14.17 4.76
CA HIS A 408 -5.36 12.72 4.89
C HIS A 408 -4.27 11.90 4.20
N GLN A 409 -3.85 12.27 2.99
CA GLN A 409 -2.79 11.56 2.28
C GLN A 409 -1.45 11.53 3.01
N LEU A 410 -1.13 12.51 3.83
CA LEU A 410 0.11 12.53 4.60
C LEU A 410 0.14 11.47 5.72
N SER A 411 -1.00 10.85 6.06
CA SER A 411 -1.06 9.80 7.06
C SER A 411 -0.28 8.53 6.69
N LEU A 412 -0.09 8.23 5.39
CA LEU A 412 0.72 7.10 4.92
C LEU A 412 2.23 7.41 4.90
N SER A 413 2.63 8.67 5.05
CA SER A 413 4.04 9.08 4.93
C SER A 413 4.77 8.91 6.26
N TRP A 414 5.90 8.20 6.23
CA TRP A 414 6.71 7.89 7.38
C TRP A 414 7.13 9.13 8.18
N GLY A 415 7.00 9.08 9.51
CA GLY A 415 7.46 10.11 10.44
C GLY A 415 6.69 11.41 10.41
N ILE A 416 5.64 11.53 9.57
CA ILE A 416 4.85 12.76 9.44
C ILE A 416 3.71 12.79 10.46
N ARG A 417 3.54 13.96 11.10
CA ARG A 417 2.35 14.41 11.82
C ARG A 417 1.73 15.53 11.01
N ALA A 418 0.58 15.27 10.42
CA ALA A 418 -0.10 16.30 9.64
C ALA A 418 -1.07 17.13 10.49
N GLY A 419 -1.33 18.35 10.05
CA GLY A 419 -2.33 19.23 10.63
C GLY A 419 -2.89 20.20 9.58
N VAL A 420 -4.10 20.70 9.83
CA VAL A 420 -4.73 21.71 8.96
C VAL A 420 -4.39 23.09 9.50
N ILE A 421 -4.06 24.01 8.58
CA ILE A 421 -3.73 25.41 8.86
C ILE A 421 -4.48 26.34 7.87
N GLU A 422 -4.79 27.54 8.29
CA GLU A 422 -5.34 28.57 7.41
C GLU A 422 -4.27 29.15 6.45
N GLU A 423 -4.70 29.52 5.25
CA GLU A 423 -3.83 30.19 4.28
C GLU A 423 -3.43 31.59 4.76
N LYS A 424 -2.15 31.91 4.61
CA LYS A 424 -1.60 33.25 4.88
C LYS A 424 -0.86 33.75 3.65
N THR A 425 -0.87 35.07 3.45
CA THR A 425 -0.22 35.72 2.32
C THR A 425 1.19 36.21 2.64
N ASN A 426 1.53 36.33 3.91
CA ASN A 426 2.83 36.79 4.39
C ASN A 426 3.62 35.62 5.02
N THR A 427 4.89 35.50 4.64
CA THR A 427 5.76 34.37 5.10
C THR A 427 5.99 34.37 6.61
N ASP A 428 6.21 35.57 7.22
CA ASP A 428 6.46 35.63 8.67
C ASP A 428 5.20 35.33 9.47
N GLU A 429 4.03 35.76 8.99
CA GLU A 429 2.74 35.42 9.58
C GLU A 429 2.46 33.91 9.46
N LEU A 430 2.77 33.31 8.29
CA LEU A 430 2.59 31.89 8.08
C LEU A 430 3.45 31.08 9.04
N ILE A 431 4.73 31.44 9.20
CA ILE A 431 5.66 30.74 10.10
C ILE A 431 5.18 30.85 11.55
N ARG A 432 4.82 32.06 12.01
CA ARG A 432 4.30 32.26 13.36
C ARG A 432 3.04 31.45 13.61
N HIS A 433 2.07 31.53 12.69
CA HIS A 433 0.82 30.77 12.78
C HIS A 433 1.05 29.25 12.75
N ALA A 434 2.03 28.78 11.96
CA ALA A 434 2.39 27.37 11.92
C ALA A 434 2.99 26.86 13.26
N LEU A 435 3.81 27.69 13.93
CA LEU A 435 4.32 27.38 15.26
C LEU A 435 3.20 27.33 16.29
N GLU A 436 2.36 28.37 16.35
CA GLU A 436 1.20 28.46 17.24
C GLU A 436 0.27 27.24 17.05
N ARG A 437 -0.08 26.93 15.79
CA ARG A 437 -0.93 25.79 15.46
C ARG A 437 -0.32 24.45 15.88
N SER A 438 0.99 24.29 15.74
CA SER A 438 1.70 23.09 16.17
C SER A 438 1.70 22.91 17.70
N VAL A 439 1.71 24.02 18.45
CA VAL A 439 1.56 23.99 19.93
C VAL A 439 0.12 23.65 20.31
N GLU A 440 -0.89 24.25 19.65
CA GLU A 440 -2.31 23.95 19.88
C GLU A 440 -2.64 22.46 19.64
N LEU A 441 -2.05 21.87 18.58
CA LEU A 441 -2.21 20.45 18.25
C LEU A 441 -1.43 19.53 19.22
N GLY A 442 -0.66 20.09 20.15
CA GLY A 442 0.16 19.32 21.09
C GLY A 442 1.36 18.64 20.43
N TYR A 443 1.77 19.10 19.26
CA TYR A 443 2.95 18.57 18.57
C TYR A 443 4.25 19.21 19.07
N LEU A 444 4.17 20.46 19.53
CA LEU A 444 5.27 21.23 20.12
C LEU A 444 4.88 21.77 21.51
N LYS A 445 5.89 22.13 22.28
CA LYS A 445 5.76 22.91 23.49
C LYS A 445 6.40 24.29 23.28
N LYS A 446 5.92 25.29 23.99
CA LYS A 446 6.52 26.63 23.97
C LYS A 446 8.00 26.58 24.35
N GLY A 447 8.85 27.15 23.50
CA GLY A 447 10.31 27.14 23.65
C GLY A 447 11.04 26.00 22.93
N ASP A 448 10.33 25.02 22.37
CA ASP A 448 10.93 23.93 21.57
C ASP A 448 11.67 24.51 20.35
N LEU A 449 12.90 24.04 20.12
CA LEU A 449 13.69 24.41 18.95
C LEU A 449 13.25 23.58 17.76
N VAL A 450 12.88 24.23 16.65
CA VAL A 450 12.41 23.60 15.42
C VAL A 450 13.15 24.12 14.20
N VAL A 451 13.32 23.29 13.19
CA VAL A 451 13.81 23.69 11.87
C VAL A 451 12.61 23.74 10.92
N ILE A 452 12.43 24.90 10.31
CA ILE A 452 11.27 25.18 9.45
C ILE A 452 11.71 25.19 8.00
N THR A 453 10.93 24.57 7.11
CA THR A 453 11.15 24.65 5.67
C THR A 453 9.83 24.88 4.92
N ALA A 454 9.89 25.76 3.91
CA ALA A 454 8.75 26.16 3.10
C ALA A 454 9.17 26.54 1.68
N GLY A 455 8.20 26.69 0.80
CA GLY A 455 8.37 27.29 -0.53
C GLY A 455 8.05 28.78 -0.50
N VAL A 456 8.94 29.61 -1.04
CA VAL A 456 8.77 31.06 -1.19
C VAL A 456 9.00 31.43 -2.66
N PRO A 457 8.13 32.24 -3.29
CA PRO A 457 6.92 32.87 -2.77
C PRO A 457 5.80 31.87 -2.44
N LEU A 458 4.94 32.26 -1.49
CA LEU A 458 3.82 31.43 -1.05
C LEU A 458 2.85 31.13 -2.21
N GLY A 459 2.12 30.00 -2.12
CA GLY A 459 1.12 29.60 -3.12
C GLY A 459 1.65 28.81 -4.32
N MET A 460 2.96 28.72 -4.52
CA MET A 460 3.57 27.90 -5.59
C MET A 460 3.97 26.53 -5.07
N SER A 461 3.36 25.48 -5.63
CA SER A 461 3.69 24.10 -5.25
C SER A 461 5.06 23.66 -5.79
N GLY A 462 5.85 22.92 -5.00
CA GLY A 462 7.12 22.32 -5.44
C GLY A 462 8.34 23.25 -5.38
N THR A 463 8.23 24.42 -4.75
CA THR A 463 9.31 25.44 -4.67
C THR A 463 9.98 25.49 -3.31
N THR A 464 10.23 24.35 -2.64
CA THR A 464 10.91 24.33 -1.34
C THR A 464 12.32 24.93 -1.46
N ASN A 465 12.50 26.17 -0.92
CA ASN A 465 13.73 26.95 -1.06
C ASN A 465 14.12 27.77 0.19
N LEU A 466 13.32 27.67 1.27
CA LEU A 466 13.55 28.34 2.54
C LEU A 466 13.89 27.32 3.63
N LEU A 467 14.89 27.65 4.44
CA LEU A 467 15.20 27.01 5.72
C LEU A 467 15.34 28.10 6.79
N LYS A 468 14.65 27.93 7.92
CA LYS A 468 14.69 28.83 9.08
C LYS A 468 14.77 28.01 10.36
N VAL A 469 15.47 28.50 11.37
CA VAL A 469 15.49 27.92 12.73
C VAL A 469 14.75 28.88 13.65
N GLU A 470 13.82 28.33 14.43
CA GLU A 470 12.97 29.16 15.29
C GLU A 470 12.65 28.40 16.60
N ARG A 471 12.14 29.12 17.60
CA ARG A 471 11.56 28.53 18.82
C ARG A 471 10.05 28.71 18.82
N ALA A 472 9.33 27.63 19.18
CA ALA A 472 7.87 27.62 19.29
C ALA A 472 7.35 28.49 20.46
#